data_1eb09e0388e576a5a2cf9ac76c7655fa
#
_entry.id   1eb09e0388e576a5a2cf9ac76c7655fa
#
_cell.length_a   1.000
_cell.length_b   1.000
_cell.length_c   1.000
_cell.angle_alpha   90.00
_cell.angle_beta   90.00
_cell.angle_gamma   90.00
#
_symmetry.space_group_name_H-M   'P 1'
#
loop_
_entity.id
_entity.type
_entity.pdbx_description
1 polymer ?
#
loop_
_entity_poly.entity_id
_entity_poly.type
_entity_poly.pdbx_seq_one_letter_code
_entity_poly.pdbx_strand_id
1 'polypeptide(L)'
;MTPPARIIALLIVIVLGFEAAPRAERPAAAQKVKPTIAVLYFDYGGKKAELEPLREGLAQMLITDLADLPEIRVVERARLKAVLEEHKLAASGKVDAASAARVGKLLGAQELVLGSFFDLAGTLRIDARVVEVETGKIVRSVGVNGPAGDFWGLERDLAAKLSDTMRTALPSTFEHAALLPPKARPPKMAAGTAVTYGRGLAAADAGKKAEARALLTKVVEEAPAFTLAKQDLNKLLTP
;
A
#
# COMPACT_ATOMS: atom_id res chain seq x y z
N MET A 1 -8.27 76.77 73.26
CA MET A 1 -7.17 76.40 72.33
C MET A 1 -7.26 74.88 72.20
N THR A 2 -7.87 74.38 71.17
CA THR A 2 -8.09 72.98 70.89
C THR A 2 -7.31 72.67 69.62
N PRO A 3 -6.49 71.56 69.54
CA PRO A 3 -5.80 71.18 68.35
C PRO A 3 -6.70 70.33 67.41
N PRO A 4 -6.47 70.31 66.11
CA PRO A 4 -7.35 69.65 65.15
C PRO A 4 -7.12 68.13 65.03
N ALA A 5 -8.21 67.47 64.81
CA ALA A 5 -8.24 66.04 64.58
C ALA A 5 -7.61 65.64 63.21
N ARG A 6 -6.68 64.68 63.24
CA ARG A 6 -6.11 64.00 62.03
C ARG A 6 -7.02 62.90 61.59
N ILE A 7 -7.61 63.07 60.44
CA ILE A 7 -8.37 62.06 59.74
C ILE A 7 -7.36 61.14 59.01
N ILE A 8 -7.25 59.84 59.46
CA ILE A 8 -6.47 58.81 58.78
C ILE A 8 -7.41 58.16 57.79
N ALA A 9 -7.18 58.41 56.51
CA ALA A 9 -7.89 57.74 55.44
C ALA A 9 -7.28 56.36 55.28
N LEU A 10 -8.08 55.34 55.57
CA LEU A 10 -7.72 53.92 55.38
C LEU A 10 -8.00 53.56 53.89
N LEU A 11 -6.96 53.41 53.10
CA LEU A 11 -7.03 52.95 51.72
C LEU A 11 -7.16 51.41 51.75
N ILE A 12 -8.36 50.90 51.48
CA ILE A 12 -8.61 49.46 51.29
C ILE A 12 -8.25 49.17 49.82
N VAL A 13 -7.11 48.50 49.57
CA VAL A 13 -6.74 47.94 48.28
C VAL A 13 -7.48 46.62 48.16
N ILE A 14 -8.55 46.60 47.34
CA ILE A 14 -9.22 45.38 46.92
C ILE A 14 -8.35 44.73 45.82
N VAL A 15 -7.59 43.68 46.20
CA VAL A 15 -6.91 42.80 45.25
C VAL A 15 -7.95 41.85 44.66
N LEU A 16 -8.49 42.18 43.52
CA LEU A 16 -9.30 41.26 42.73
C LEU A 16 -8.39 40.10 42.24
N GLY A 17 -8.44 38.97 42.97
CA GLY A 17 -7.82 37.75 42.52
C GLY A 17 -8.50 37.29 41.22
N PHE A 18 -7.80 37.45 40.10
CA PHE A 18 -8.18 36.86 38.84
C PHE A 18 -7.82 35.38 38.90
N GLU A 19 -8.77 34.53 39.39
CA GLU A 19 -8.62 33.09 39.29
C GLU A 19 -8.65 32.72 37.79
N ALA A 20 -7.47 32.36 37.26
CA ALA A 20 -7.36 31.80 35.94
C ALA A 20 -8.14 30.48 35.90
N ALA A 21 -9.27 30.46 35.18
CA ALA A 21 -10.03 29.25 34.94
C ALA A 21 -9.09 28.18 34.35
N PRO A 22 -9.18 26.92 34.80
CA PRO A 22 -8.37 25.85 34.24
C PRO A 22 -8.65 25.75 32.76
N ARG A 23 -7.61 25.99 31.96
CA ARG A 23 -7.66 25.81 30.51
C ARG A 23 -7.95 24.35 30.26
N ALA A 24 -9.20 24.03 29.85
CA ALA A 24 -9.56 22.69 29.43
C ALA A 24 -8.57 22.27 28.35
N GLU A 25 -7.68 21.33 28.69
CA GLU A 25 -6.83 20.68 27.71
C GLU A 25 -7.76 20.07 26.66
N ARG A 26 -7.70 20.63 25.43
CA ARG A 26 -8.36 19.98 24.29
C ARG A 26 -7.83 18.56 24.25
N PRO A 27 -8.70 17.53 24.28
CA PRO A 27 -8.23 16.17 24.14
C PRO A 27 -7.36 16.10 22.88
N ALA A 28 -6.13 15.66 23.05
CA ALA A 28 -5.20 15.47 21.93
C ALA A 28 -5.96 14.69 20.86
N ALA A 29 -6.07 15.28 19.66
CA ALA A 29 -6.78 14.64 18.57
C ALA A 29 -6.20 13.23 18.42
N ALA A 30 -7.01 12.20 18.70
CA ALA A 30 -6.58 10.82 18.61
C ALA A 30 -5.95 10.64 17.23
N GLN A 31 -4.65 10.35 17.20
CA GLN A 31 -3.93 10.14 15.94
C GLN A 31 -4.65 8.99 15.22
N LYS A 32 -5.32 9.32 14.11
CA LYS A 32 -6.06 8.33 13.32
C LYS A 32 -5.06 7.31 12.81
N VAL A 33 -5.14 6.09 13.33
CA VAL A 33 -4.27 5.00 12.92
C VAL A 33 -4.62 4.65 11.47
N LYS A 34 -3.66 4.83 10.56
CA LYS A 34 -3.83 4.47 9.16
C LYS A 34 -3.99 2.95 9.05
N PRO A 35 -5.00 2.44 8.33
CA PRO A 35 -5.14 1.01 8.12
C PRO A 35 -3.92 0.45 7.39
N THR A 36 -3.50 -0.74 7.79
CA THR A 36 -2.41 -1.47 7.16
C THR A 36 -2.98 -2.48 6.17
N ILE A 37 -2.50 -2.44 4.95
CA ILE A 37 -2.96 -3.27 3.84
C ILE A 37 -1.80 -4.14 3.36
N ALA A 38 -2.05 -5.42 3.11
CA ALA A 38 -1.09 -6.29 2.45
C ALA A 38 -1.62 -6.74 1.08
N VAL A 39 -0.77 -6.71 0.08
CA VAL A 39 -1.08 -7.23 -1.27
C VAL A 39 -0.42 -8.58 -1.39
N LEU A 40 -1.22 -9.65 -1.58
CA LEU A 40 -0.72 -10.99 -1.78
C LEU A 40 -0.36 -11.22 -3.25
N TYR A 41 0.39 -12.29 -3.53
CA TYR A 41 0.67 -12.70 -4.89
C TYR A 41 -0.62 -13.11 -5.59
N PHE A 42 -0.77 -12.68 -6.83
CA PHE A 42 -1.96 -12.96 -7.62
C PHE A 42 -1.93 -14.39 -8.14
N ASP A 43 -3.07 -15.05 -8.17
CA ASP A 43 -3.17 -16.39 -8.74
C ASP A 43 -3.26 -16.33 -10.25
N TYR A 44 -2.49 -17.16 -10.94
CA TYR A 44 -2.62 -17.33 -12.38
C TYR A 44 -3.60 -18.45 -12.68
N GLY A 45 -4.70 -18.13 -13.34
CA GLY A 45 -5.76 -19.07 -13.71
C GLY A 45 -5.62 -19.67 -15.12
N GLY A 46 -4.55 -19.35 -15.84
CA GLY A 46 -4.30 -19.83 -17.19
C GLY A 46 -3.44 -21.10 -17.24
N LYS A 47 -2.97 -21.46 -18.45
CA LYS A 47 -2.17 -22.67 -18.71
C LYS A 47 -0.74 -22.37 -19.16
N LYS A 48 -0.35 -21.11 -19.33
CA LYS A 48 0.96 -20.71 -19.82
C LYS A 48 1.93 -20.53 -18.66
N ALA A 49 2.76 -21.53 -18.38
CA ALA A 49 3.73 -21.49 -17.27
C ALA A 49 4.68 -20.28 -17.35
N GLU A 50 4.90 -19.74 -18.55
CA GLU A 50 5.71 -18.52 -18.73
C GLU A 50 5.11 -17.28 -18.07
N LEU A 51 3.80 -17.23 -17.78
CA LEU A 51 3.13 -16.11 -17.10
C LEU A 51 3.13 -16.23 -15.56
N GLU A 52 3.51 -17.37 -15.00
CA GLU A 52 3.59 -17.54 -13.53
C GLU A 52 4.41 -16.46 -12.81
N PRO A 53 5.58 -16.02 -13.32
CA PRO A 53 6.35 -14.99 -12.63
C PRO A 53 5.66 -13.62 -12.54
N LEU A 54 4.60 -13.42 -13.34
CA LEU A 54 3.81 -12.18 -13.29
C LEU A 54 3.07 -12.03 -11.95
N ARG A 55 2.82 -13.10 -11.23
CA ARG A 55 2.17 -13.12 -9.91
C ARG A 55 2.89 -12.19 -8.91
N GLU A 56 4.20 -12.33 -8.81
CA GLU A 56 5.04 -11.53 -7.92
C GLU A 56 5.27 -10.13 -8.48
N GLY A 57 5.50 -10.03 -9.78
CA GLY A 57 5.70 -8.74 -10.47
C GLY A 57 4.51 -7.81 -10.31
N LEU A 58 3.29 -8.32 -10.56
CA LEU A 58 2.04 -7.57 -10.39
C LEU A 58 1.83 -7.13 -8.93
N ALA A 59 2.06 -8.02 -7.97
CA ALA A 59 1.94 -7.68 -6.56
C ALA A 59 2.93 -6.56 -6.16
N GLN A 60 4.20 -6.64 -6.61
CA GLN A 60 5.19 -5.60 -6.33
C GLN A 60 4.80 -4.24 -6.95
N MET A 61 4.28 -4.23 -8.17
CA MET A 61 3.83 -3.02 -8.84
C MET A 61 2.67 -2.38 -8.06
N LEU A 62 1.65 -3.16 -7.69
CA LEU A 62 0.52 -2.70 -6.89
C LEU A 62 0.94 -2.21 -5.48
N ILE A 63 1.86 -2.91 -4.82
CA ILE A 63 2.43 -2.44 -3.53
C ILE A 63 3.00 -1.03 -3.68
N THR A 64 3.78 -0.80 -4.74
CA THR A 64 4.40 0.49 -4.99
C THR A 64 3.37 1.58 -5.29
N ASP A 65 2.38 1.28 -6.12
CA ASP A 65 1.37 2.26 -6.50
C ASP A 65 0.40 2.60 -5.35
N LEU A 66 0.03 1.62 -4.54
CA LEU A 66 -0.82 1.83 -3.36
C LEU A 66 -0.06 2.51 -2.21
N ALA A 67 1.26 2.35 -2.11
CA ALA A 67 2.08 3.02 -1.09
C ALA A 67 2.11 4.56 -1.25
N ASP A 68 1.75 5.08 -2.42
CA ASP A 68 1.59 6.52 -2.64
C ASP A 68 0.33 7.10 -1.98
N LEU A 69 -0.58 6.27 -1.47
CA LEU A 69 -1.78 6.72 -0.75
C LEU A 69 -1.42 7.12 0.68
N PRO A 70 -1.54 8.41 1.04
CA PRO A 70 -1.14 8.88 2.36
C PRO A 70 -2.06 8.37 3.49
N GLU A 71 -3.25 7.87 3.16
CA GLU A 71 -4.27 7.42 4.11
C GLU A 71 -4.05 6.01 4.62
N ILE A 72 -3.23 5.21 3.95
CA ILE A 72 -2.99 3.80 4.28
C ILE A 72 -1.51 3.53 4.55
N ARG A 73 -1.22 2.35 5.10
CA ARG A 73 0.12 1.76 5.14
C ARG A 73 0.09 0.49 4.30
N VAL A 74 1.07 0.30 3.45
CA VAL A 74 1.18 -0.92 2.65
C VAL A 74 2.34 -1.76 3.18
N VAL A 75 2.10 -3.06 3.35
CA VAL A 75 3.12 -4.02 3.76
C VAL A 75 4.08 -4.26 2.60
N GLU A 76 5.37 -4.15 2.86
CA GLU A 76 6.39 -4.42 1.85
C GLU A 76 6.43 -5.90 1.45
N ARG A 77 6.73 -6.17 0.16
CA ARG A 77 6.80 -7.52 -0.40
C ARG A 77 7.80 -8.42 0.36
N ALA A 78 8.94 -7.89 0.78
CA ALA A 78 9.94 -8.64 1.52
C ALA A 78 9.37 -9.23 2.83
N ARG A 79 8.54 -8.46 3.55
CA ARG A 79 7.87 -8.92 4.78
C ARG A 79 6.80 -9.96 4.46
N LEU A 80 6.02 -9.77 3.41
CA LEU A 80 5.07 -10.78 2.94
C LEU A 80 5.78 -12.09 2.65
N LYS A 81 6.87 -12.04 1.87
CA LYS A 81 7.65 -13.22 1.50
C LYS A 81 8.16 -13.96 2.74
N ALA A 82 8.78 -13.26 3.69
CA ALA A 82 9.28 -13.86 4.93
C ALA A 82 8.19 -14.62 5.69
N VAL A 83 6.99 -14.04 5.83
CA VAL A 83 5.85 -14.68 6.50
C VAL A 83 5.37 -15.91 5.72
N LEU A 84 5.28 -15.84 4.40
CA LEU A 84 4.85 -16.95 3.57
C LEU A 84 5.84 -18.14 3.65
N GLU A 85 7.13 -17.87 3.66
CA GLU A 85 8.18 -18.89 3.76
C GLU A 85 8.22 -19.53 5.15
N GLU A 86 8.24 -18.72 6.22
CA GLU A 86 8.28 -19.19 7.61
C GLU A 86 7.10 -20.13 7.92
N HIS A 87 5.92 -19.80 7.45
CA HIS A 87 4.71 -20.57 7.72
C HIS A 87 4.38 -21.58 6.62
N LYS A 88 5.25 -21.79 5.62
CA LYS A 88 5.06 -22.72 4.49
C LYS A 88 3.74 -22.51 3.72
N LEU A 89 3.22 -21.27 3.73
CA LEU A 89 1.95 -20.93 3.11
C LEU A 89 2.08 -20.69 1.59
N ALA A 90 3.30 -20.52 1.10
CA ALA A 90 3.59 -20.34 -0.32
C ALA A 90 3.63 -21.67 -1.11
N ALA A 91 3.73 -22.80 -0.44
CA ALA A 91 3.95 -24.11 -1.10
C ALA A 91 2.80 -24.56 -2.02
N SER A 92 1.57 -24.08 -1.78
CA SER A 92 0.39 -24.43 -2.58
C SER A 92 0.10 -23.48 -3.75
N GLY A 93 0.79 -22.35 -3.82
CA GLY A 93 0.55 -21.32 -4.85
C GLY A 93 -0.82 -20.64 -4.76
N LYS A 94 -1.72 -21.15 -3.94
CA LYS A 94 -3.07 -20.60 -3.74
C LYS A 94 -3.29 -20.32 -2.26
N VAL A 95 -3.67 -19.10 -1.96
CA VAL A 95 -4.03 -18.70 -0.60
C VAL A 95 -5.56 -18.73 -0.51
N ASP A 96 -6.11 -19.72 0.16
CA ASP A 96 -7.54 -19.75 0.47
C ASP A 96 -7.92 -18.67 1.50
N ALA A 97 -9.20 -18.42 1.71
CA ALA A 97 -9.67 -17.36 2.59
C ALA A 97 -9.16 -17.51 4.05
N ALA A 98 -9.04 -18.74 4.54
CA ALA A 98 -8.57 -19.00 5.91
C ALA A 98 -7.06 -18.77 6.04
N SER A 99 -6.28 -19.21 5.05
CA SER A 99 -4.85 -18.94 4.97
C SER A 99 -4.57 -17.46 4.77
N ALA A 100 -5.36 -16.75 3.94
CA ALA A 100 -5.29 -15.31 3.77
C ALA A 100 -5.48 -14.56 5.09
N ALA A 101 -6.52 -14.88 5.84
CA ALA A 101 -6.76 -14.24 7.14
C ALA A 101 -5.60 -14.48 8.12
N ARG A 102 -5.00 -15.68 8.13
CA ARG A 102 -3.82 -15.99 8.94
C ARG A 102 -2.61 -15.14 8.53
N VAL A 103 -2.30 -15.07 7.23
CA VAL A 103 -1.23 -14.22 6.69
C VAL A 103 -1.46 -12.77 7.07
N GLY A 104 -2.68 -12.25 6.92
CA GLY A 104 -3.04 -10.90 7.29
C GLY A 104 -2.74 -10.59 8.77
N LYS A 105 -3.13 -11.48 9.67
CA LYS A 105 -2.85 -11.33 11.12
C LYS A 105 -1.36 -11.30 11.42
N LEU A 106 -0.57 -12.20 10.80
CA LEU A 106 0.89 -12.25 10.96
C LEU A 106 1.58 -10.99 10.44
N LEU A 107 1.04 -10.38 9.40
CA LEU A 107 1.53 -9.12 8.84
C LEU A 107 1.05 -7.88 9.63
N GLY A 108 0.08 -8.02 10.53
CA GLY A 108 -0.58 -6.91 11.21
C GLY A 108 -1.43 -6.07 10.25
N ALA A 109 -1.92 -6.68 9.17
CA ALA A 109 -2.79 -6.03 8.20
C ALA A 109 -4.25 -6.08 8.66
N GLN A 110 -4.99 -5.02 8.39
CA GLN A 110 -6.44 -4.96 8.57
C GLN A 110 -7.17 -5.43 7.32
N GLU A 111 -6.61 -5.18 6.15
CA GLU A 111 -7.16 -5.58 4.86
C GLU A 111 -6.09 -6.30 4.02
N LEU A 112 -6.55 -7.23 3.19
CA LEU A 112 -5.73 -7.93 2.21
C LEU A 112 -6.26 -7.68 0.81
N VAL A 113 -5.37 -7.41 -0.11
CA VAL A 113 -5.64 -7.44 -1.55
C VAL A 113 -5.27 -8.83 -2.06
N LEU A 114 -6.26 -9.56 -2.49
CA LEU A 114 -6.15 -10.86 -3.16
C LEU A 114 -6.57 -10.70 -4.61
N GLY A 115 -5.97 -11.44 -5.51
CA GLY A 115 -6.38 -11.35 -6.91
C GLY A 115 -6.01 -12.57 -7.72
N SER A 116 -6.52 -12.57 -8.93
CA SER A 116 -6.18 -13.55 -9.94
C SER A 116 -6.12 -12.89 -11.31
N PHE A 117 -5.38 -13.51 -12.20
CA PHE A 117 -5.36 -13.09 -13.60
C PHE A 117 -5.37 -14.31 -14.52
N PHE A 118 -5.86 -14.12 -15.72
CA PHE A 118 -5.78 -15.09 -16.79
C PHE A 118 -5.63 -14.41 -18.14
N ASP A 119 -5.10 -15.16 -19.09
CA ASP A 119 -4.96 -14.71 -20.47
C ASP A 119 -5.88 -15.49 -21.40
N LEU A 120 -6.48 -14.78 -22.34
CA LEU A 120 -7.29 -15.35 -23.40
C LEU A 120 -7.00 -14.61 -24.72
N ALA A 121 -6.37 -15.33 -25.65
CA ALA A 121 -6.10 -14.82 -26.99
C ALA A 121 -5.43 -13.41 -27.03
N GLY A 122 -4.43 -13.17 -26.16
CA GLY A 122 -3.71 -11.90 -26.09
C GLY A 122 -4.40 -10.81 -25.28
N THR A 123 -5.55 -11.10 -24.70
CA THR A 123 -6.25 -10.26 -23.72
C THR A 123 -5.98 -10.80 -22.32
N LEU A 124 -5.56 -9.91 -21.41
CA LEU A 124 -5.46 -10.21 -19.99
C LEU A 124 -6.70 -9.69 -19.26
N ARG A 125 -7.21 -10.50 -18.34
CA ARG A 125 -8.13 -10.06 -17.31
C ARG A 125 -7.46 -10.20 -15.95
N ILE A 126 -7.57 -9.15 -15.14
CA ILE A 126 -7.04 -9.11 -13.77
C ILE A 126 -8.19 -8.72 -12.86
N ASP A 127 -8.49 -9.56 -11.90
CA ASP A 127 -9.50 -9.33 -10.87
C ASP A 127 -8.82 -9.24 -9.52
N ALA A 128 -9.21 -8.25 -8.72
CA ALA A 128 -8.73 -8.07 -7.35
C ALA A 128 -9.92 -7.88 -6.39
N ARG A 129 -9.75 -8.36 -5.17
CA ARG A 129 -10.71 -8.22 -4.08
C ARG A 129 -9.99 -7.79 -2.81
N VAL A 130 -10.62 -6.92 -2.06
CA VAL A 130 -10.17 -6.52 -0.73
C VAL A 130 -10.94 -7.31 0.29
N VAL A 131 -10.22 -7.97 1.18
CA VAL A 131 -10.77 -8.84 2.24
C VAL A 131 -10.39 -8.26 3.59
N GLU A 132 -11.36 -8.08 4.46
CA GLU A 132 -11.14 -7.72 5.85
C GLU A 132 -10.56 -8.91 6.62
N VAL A 133 -9.42 -8.72 7.26
CA VAL A 133 -8.65 -9.81 7.92
C VAL A 133 -9.39 -10.42 9.10
N GLU A 134 -10.12 -9.60 9.85
CA GLU A 134 -10.81 -10.03 11.06
C GLU A 134 -11.98 -10.96 10.75
N THR A 135 -12.79 -10.61 9.76
CA THR A 135 -14.03 -11.32 9.42
C THR A 135 -13.89 -12.28 8.24
N GLY A 136 -12.83 -12.15 7.44
CA GLY A 136 -12.65 -12.87 6.17
C GLY A 136 -13.63 -12.44 5.06
N LYS A 137 -14.39 -11.37 5.26
CA LYS A 137 -15.38 -10.89 4.27
C LYS A 137 -14.71 -10.11 3.14
N ILE A 138 -15.17 -10.37 1.93
CA ILE A 138 -14.83 -9.51 0.78
C ILE A 138 -15.60 -8.21 0.94
N VAL A 139 -14.86 -7.12 1.13
CA VAL A 139 -15.46 -5.78 1.30
C VAL A 139 -15.51 -4.99 -0.01
N ARG A 140 -14.64 -5.34 -0.97
CA ARG A 140 -14.58 -4.69 -2.29
C ARG A 140 -14.07 -5.67 -3.35
N SER A 141 -14.48 -5.43 -4.59
CA SER A 141 -13.97 -6.15 -5.75
C SER A 141 -13.84 -5.21 -6.93
N VAL A 142 -12.74 -5.32 -7.66
CA VAL A 142 -12.47 -4.54 -8.86
C VAL A 142 -11.86 -5.44 -9.92
N GLY A 143 -12.03 -5.09 -11.19
CA GLY A 143 -11.44 -5.83 -12.29
C GLY A 143 -11.10 -4.93 -13.46
N VAL A 144 -10.10 -5.35 -14.23
CA VAL A 144 -9.68 -4.72 -15.47
C VAL A 144 -9.43 -5.79 -16.52
N ASN A 145 -9.58 -5.41 -17.79
CA ASN A 145 -9.23 -6.26 -18.90
C ASN A 145 -8.71 -5.44 -20.08
N GLY A 146 -7.82 -6.00 -20.84
CA GLY A 146 -7.24 -5.34 -22.01
C GLY A 146 -6.08 -6.12 -22.62
N PRO A 147 -5.43 -5.58 -23.67
CA PRO A 147 -4.39 -6.27 -24.39
C PRO A 147 -3.16 -6.53 -23.50
N ALA A 148 -2.59 -7.73 -23.60
CA ALA A 148 -1.36 -8.11 -22.91
C ALA A 148 -0.14 -7.22 -23.31
N GLY A 149 -0.20 -6.58 -24.47
CA GLY A 149 0.81 -5.61 -24.94
C GLY A 149 0.80 -4.28 -24.16
N ASP A 150 -0.24 -4.01 -23.37
CA ASP A 150 -0.35 -2.81 -22.52
C ASP A 150 -0.57 -3.21 -21.04
N PHE A 151 0.22 -4.16 -20.57
CA PHE A 151 0.11 -4.69 -19.21
C PHE A 151 0.27 -3.60 -18.14
N TRP A 152 1.23 -2.71 -18.32
CA TRP A 152 1.44 -1.63 -17.34
C TRP A 152 0.26 -0.66 -17.28
N GLY A 153 -0.38 -0.38 -18.42
CA GLY A 153 -1.63 0.37 -18.42
C GLY A 153 -2.75 -0.33 -17.65
N LEU A 154 -2.88 -1.66 -17.81
CA LEU A 154 -3.87 -2.46 -17.06
C LEU A 154 -3.59 -2.47 -15.56
N GLU A 155 -2.33 -2.62 -15.16
CA GLU A 155 -1.94 -2.58 -13.76
C GLU A 155 -2.28 -1.20 -13.14
N ARG A 156 -1.98 -0.12 -13.84
CA ARG A 156 -2.33 1.23 -13.42
C ARG A 156 -3.83 1.46 -13.26
N ASP A 157 -4.62 0.95 -14.21
CA ASP A 157 -6.08 1.03 -14.14
C ASP A 157 -6.61 0.24 -12.92
N LEU A 158 -5.99 -0.91 -12.60
CA LEU A 158 -6.31 -1.70 -11.41
C LEU A 158 -5.95 -0.96 -10.12
N ALA A 159 -4.73 -0.40 -10.04
CA ALA A 159 -4.27 0.37 -8.89
C ALA A 159 -5.16 1.60 -8.63
N ALA A 160 -5.57 2.32 -9.69
CA ALA A 160 -6.48 3.44 -9.58
C ALA A 160 -7.84 3.02 -9.00
N LYS A 161 -8.45 1.96 -9.54
CA LYS A 161 -9.73 1.43 -9.02
C LYS A 161 -9.63 0.96 -7.57
N LEU A 162 -8.54 0.28 -7.20
CA LEU A 162 -8.30 -0.12 -5.80
C LEU A 162 -8.19 1.12 -4.90
N SER A 163 -7.41 2.12 -5.32
CA SER A 163 -7.24 3.37 -4.58
C SER A 163 -8.56 4.09 -4.35
N ASP A 164 -9.39 4.23 -5.38
CA ASP A 164 -10.70 4.88 -5.28
C ASP A 164 -11.64 4.13 -4.32
N THR A 165 -11.66 2.80 -4.42
CA THR A 165 -12.50 1.99 -3.52
C THR A 165 -12.02 2.02 -2.07
N MET A 166 -10.71 2.09 -1.83
CA MET A 166 -10.15 2.22 -0.48
C MET A 166 -10.46 3.58 0.13
N ARG A 167 -10.35 4.66 -0.63
CA ARG A 167 -10.70 6.01 -0.17
C ARG A 167 -12.16 6.16 0.21
N THR A 168 -13.08 5.63 -0.60
CA THR A 168 -14.53 5.73 -0.32
C THR A 168 -14.95 4.97 0.94
N ALA A 169 -14.17 4.01 1.40
CA ALA A 169 -14.45 3.25 2.61
C ALA A 169 -13.85 3.86 3.88
N LEU A 170 -12.94 4.82 3.74
CA LEU A 170 -12.40 5.52 4.91
C LEU A 170 -13.48 6.43 5.51
N PRO A 171 -13.57 6.53 6.85
CA PRO A 171 -14.47 7.48 7.49
C PRO A 171 -14.25 8.90 6.96
N SER A 172 -15.33 9.66 6.76
CA SER A 172 -15.29 11.07 6.29
C SER A 172 -14.43 12.00 7.16
N THR A 173 -14.05 11.52 8.35
CA THR A 173 -13.13 12.21 9.27
C THR A 173 -11.66 12.16 8.80
N PHE A 174 -11.29 11.30 7.86
CA PHE A 174 -10.06 11.48 7.12
C PHE A 174 -10.31 12.63 6.14
N GLU A 175 -9.66 13.78 6.33
CA GLU A 175 -9.58 14.76 5.25
C GLU A 175 -9.07 13.99 4.04
N HIS A 176 -9.93 13.86 3.02
CA HIS A 176 -9.51 13.28 1.76
C HIS A 176 -8.39 14.19 1.28
N ALA A 177 -7.15 13.74 1.47
CA ALA A 177 -6.02 14.43 0.87
C ALA A 177 -6.42 14.68 -0.57
N ALA A 178 -6.34 15.93 -0.99
CA ALA A 178 -6.82 16.38 -2.29
C ALA A 178 -6.43 15.32 -3.30
N LEU A 179 -7.43 14.77 -4.01
CA LEU A 179 -7.28 13.65 -4.94
C LEU A 179 -5.92 13.79 -5.62
N LEU A 180 -4.99 12.89 -5.31
CA LEU A 180 -3.73 12.88 -6.05
C LEU A 180 -4.13 12.85 -7.52
N PRO A 181 -3.63 13.78 -8.35
CA PRO A 181 -4.00 13.80 -9.74
C PRO A 181 -3.76 12.40 -10.30
N PRO A 182 -4.70 11.87 -11.12
CA PRO A 182 -4.51 10.56 -11.70
C PRO A 182 -3.12 10.51 -12.35
N LYS A 183 -2.30 9.53 -11.93
CA LYS A 183 -0.97 9.37 -12.53
C LYS A 183 -1.15 9.25 -14.03
N ALA A 184 -0.34 9.97 -14.79
CA ALA A 184 -0.36 9.88 -16.26
C ALA A 184 -0.26 8.41 -16.68
N ARG A 185 -1.01 8.04 -17.75
CA ARG A 185 -0.90 6.69 -18.30
C ARG A 185 0.55 6.39 -18.68
N PRO A 186 1.13 5.28 -18.22
CA PRO A 186 2.51 4.97 -18.54
C PRO A 186 2.67 4.61 -20.02
N PRO A 187 3.89 4.67 -20.56
CA PRO A 187 4.19 4.06 -21.85
C PRO A 187 3.80 2.59 -21.86
N LYS A 188 3.46 2.07 -23.03
CA LYS A 188 3.11 0.65 -23.16
C LYS A 188 4.27 -0.24 -22.72
N MET A 189 3.98 -1.19 -21.86
CA MET A 189 4.87 -2.29 -21.46
C MET A 189 4.08 -3.59 -21.53
N ALA A 190 4.62 -4.53 -22.29
CA ALA A 190 3.98 -5.83 -22.50
C ALA A 190 4.08 -6.72 -21.26
N ALA A 191 3.14 -7.67 -21.12
CA ALA A 191 3.18 -8.69 -20.07
C ALA A 191 4.49 -9.48 -20.06
N GLY A 192 5.11 -9.73 -21.22
CA GLY A 192 6.41 -10.40 -21.32
C GLY A 192 7.54 -9.68 -20.58
N THR A 193 7.59 -8.34 -20.69
CA THR A 193 8.56 -7.53 -19.94
C THR A 193 8.27 -7.56 -18.44
N ALA A 194 6.99 -7.53 -18.05
CA ALA A 194 6.59 -7.67 -16.64
C ALA A 194 6.87 -9.09 -16.08
N VAL A 195 6.76 -10.15 -16.90
CA VAL A 195 7.23 -11.50 -16.58
C VAL A 195 8.73 -11.50 -16.30
N THR A 196 9.52 -10.84 -17.17
CA THR A 196 10.96 -10.73 -16.97
C THR A 196 11.29 -10.01 -15.65
N TYR A 197 10.53 -8.97 -15.32
CA TYR A 197 10.63 -8.30 -14.03
C TYR A 197 10.32 -9.24 -12.85
N GLY A 198 9.22 -9.98 -12.90
CA GLY A 198 8.87 -10.97 -11.87
C GLY A 198 9.95 -12.04 -11.68
N ARG A 199 10.54 -12.54 -12.79
CA ARG A 199 11.70 -13.46 -12.72
C ARG A 199 12.92 -12.80 -12.06
N GLY A 200 13.17 -11.52 -12.36
CA GLY A 200 14.24 -10.76 -11.72
C GLY A 200 14.06 -10.66 -10.21
N LEU A 201 12.82 -10.41 -9.75
CA LEU A 201 12.48 -10.40 -8.32
C LEU A 201 12.69 -11.78 -7.68
N ALA A 202 12.18 -12.85 -8.30
CA ALA A 202 12.35 -14.21 -7.81
C ALA A 202 13.82 -14.63 -7.72
N ALA A 203 14.63 -14.27 -8.72
CA ALA A 203 16.08 -14.51 -8.69
C ALA A 203 16.78 -13.74 -7.57
N ALA A 204 16.41 -12.47 -7.36
CA ALA A 204 16.93 -11.67 -6.24
C ALA A 204 16.58 -12.30 -4.90
N ASP A 205 15.34 -12.73 -4.74
CA ASP A 205 14.85 -13.41 -3.55
C ASP A 205 15.55 -14.75 -3.27
N ALA A 206 15.96 -15.45 -4.31
CA ALA A 206 16.73 -16.68 -4.21
C ALA A 206 18.24 -16.45 -3.97
N GLY A 207 18.66 -15.18 -3.81
CA GLY A 207 20.07 -14.82 -3.65
C GLY A 207 20.90 -14.93 -4.93
N LYS A 208 20.29 -15.18 -6.07
CA LYS A 208 20.93 -15.32 -7.38
C LYS A 208 21.21 -13.93 -7.99
N LYS A 209 22.07 -13.15 -7.33
CA LYS A 209 22.33 -11.74 -7.68
C LYS A 209 22.69 -11.50 -9.15
N ALA A 210 23.52 -12.36 -9.74
CA ALA A 210 23.95 -12.21 -11.15
C ALA A 210 22.76 -12.38 -12.12
N GLU A 211 21.92 -13.41 -11.90
CA GLU A 211 20.73 -13.68 -12.70
C GLU A 211 19.71 -12.54 -12.54
N ALA A 212 19.45 -12.10 -11.31
CA ALA A 212 18.55 -10.98 -11.01
C ALA A 212 19.00 -9.70 -11.73
N ARG A 213 20.29 -9.38 -11.69
CA ARG A 213 20.86 -8.22 -12.38
C ARG A 213 20.66 -8.29 -13.88
N ALA A 214 20.94 -9.43 -14.51
CA ALA A 214 20.77 -9.61 -15.95
C ALA A 214 19.31 -9.40 -16.37
N LEU A 215 18.36 -10.01 -15.60
CA LEU A 215 16.93 -9.88 -15.88
C LEU A 215 16.42 -8.44 -15.69
N LEU A 216 16.79 -7.79 -14.58
CA LEU A 216 16.35 -6.41 -14.31
C LEU A 216 17.00 -5.40 -15.29
N THR A 217 18.25 -5.62 -15.73
CA THR A 217 18.87 -4.81 -16.78
C THR A 217 18.07 -4.89 -18.06
N LYS A 218 17.68 -6.10 -18.49
CA LYS A 218 16.83 -6.31 -19.66
C LYS A 218 15.51 -5.56 -19.55
N VAL A 219 14.85 -5.59 -18.37
CA VAL A 219 13.61 -4.83 -18.14
C VAL A 219 13.83 -3.32 -18.29
N VAL A 220 14.93 -2.80 -17.76
CA VAL A 220 15.27 -1.36 -17.84
C VAL A 220 15.54 -0.94 -19.28
N GLU A 221 16.14 -1.81 -20.11
CA GLU A 221 16.37 -1.58 -21.54
C GLU A 221 15.06 -1.59 -22.34
N GLU A 222 14.18 -2.57 -22.09
CA GLU A 222 12.90 -2.71 -22.78
C GLU A 222 11.86 -1.66 -22.34
N ALA A 223 11.89 -1.25 -21.07
CA ALA A 223 10.94 -0.30 -20.49
C ALA A 223 11.67 0.79 -19.65
N PRO A 224 12.40 1.72 -20.30
CA PRO A 224 13.21 2.71 -19.56
C PRO A 224 12.40 3.65 -18.65
N ALA A 225 11.10 3.81 -18.89
CA ALA A 225 10.19 4.58 -18.04
C ALA A 225 9.75 3.82 -16.78
N PHE A 226 9.97 2.49 -16.71
CA PHE A 226 9.60 1.67 -15.55
C PHE A 226 10.63 1.80 -14.43
N THR A 227 10.50 2.88 -13.67
CA THR A 227 11.45 3.29 -12.62
C THR A 227 11.63 2.26 -11.52
N LEU A 228 10.60 1.47 -11.23
CA LEU A 228 10.64 0.42 -10.20
C LEU A 228 11.73 -0.63 -10.50
N ALA A 229 11.85 -1.07 -11.77
CA ALA A 229 12.92 -1.98 -12.15
C ALA A 229 14.32 -1.39 -11.96
N LYS A 230 14.48 -0.07 -12.22
CA LYS A 230 15.75 0.65 -11.95
C LYS A 230 16.07 0.68 -10.45
N GLN A 231 15.07 0.92 -9.61
CA GLN A 231 15.24 0.95 -8.16
C GLN A 231 15.69 -0.42 -7.64
N ASP A 232 15.03 -1.50 -8.10
CA ASP A 232 15.37 -2.86 -7.67
C ASP A 232 16.75 -3.30 -8.21
N LEU A 233 17.10 -2.93 -9.43
CA LEU A 233 18.44 -3.14 -9.96
C LEU A 233 19.50 -2.41 -9.13
N ASN A 234 19.26 -1.16 -8.75
CA ASN A 234 20.18 -0.38 -7.93
C ASN A 234 20.39 -1.00 -6.54
N LYS A 235 19.36 -1.55 -5.92
CA LYS A 235 19.48 -2.29 -4.64
C LYS A 235 20.46 -3.48 -4.75
N LEU A 236 20.55 -4.13 -5.91
CA LEU A 236 21.47 -5.24 -6.14
C LEU A 236 22.92 -4.80 -6.43
N LEU A 237 23.11 -3.51 -6.76
CA LEU A 237 24.42 -2.92 -7.05
C LEU A 237 25.07 -2.32 -5.79
N THR A 238 24.27 -2.02 -4.77
CA THR A 238 24.74 -1.55 -3.47
C THR A 238 25.25 -2.75 -2.67
N PRO A 239 26.47 -2.67 -2.10
CA PRO A 239 27.07 -3.78 -1.33
C PRO A 239 26.28 -4.12 -0.06
#